data_d1b51c5fc6fc4f2d29b259f8af9c1943
#
_entry.id   d1b51c5fc6fc4f2d29b259f8af9c1943
#
_cell.length_a   1.000
_cell.length_b   1.000
_cell.length_c   1.000
_cell.angle_alpha   90.00
_cell.angle_beta   90.00
_cell.angle_gamma   90.00
#
_symmetry.space_group_name_H-M   'P 1'
#
loop_
_entity.id
_entity.type
_entity.pdbx_description
1 polymer ?
#
loop_
_entity_poly.entity_id
_entity_poly.type
_entity_poly.pdbx_seq_one_letter_code
_entity_poly.pdbx_strand_id
1 'polypeptide(L)'
;MVEIQIFGPPVVEAVDIHHHYGEGAQRVDVLFDINMQVREGELVIVTGPSGSGKTTLLTILGTMRRPSEGKLRLLGTDIVGLSGGPELDALRNRVRFLFQKRNLLSSLTALQNVIAGVSTTPLADPAWDEKRARHLLGLLGLADKGDAWPDELSGGQQQRVAIARVMIGLPDLIIADEPTSSLDRVSGRVVVDQLKDLALRAKCAVVLSTHDERIFDVASRRLHIEDGRCFEVPIHYH
;
A
#
# COMPACT_ATOMS: atom_id res chain seq x y z
N MET A 1 4.11 -19.67 -23.57
CA MET A 1 4.25 -18.27 -24.03
C MET A 1 4.37 -17.40 -22.80
N VAL A 2 5.47 -16.67 -22.65
CA VAL A 2 5.61 -15.69 -21.58
C VAL A 2 4.73 -14.51 -21.99
N GLU A 3 3.65 -14.26 -21.28
CA GLU A 3 2.80 -13.10 -21.49
C GLU A 3 3.63 -11.86 -21.14
N ILE A 4 3.96 -11.04 -22.14
CA ILE A 4 4.67 -9.78 -21.91
C ILE A 4 3.67 -8.83 -21.25
N GLN A 5 3.78 -8.67 -19.95
CA GLN A 5 2.96 -7.74 -19.20
C GLN A 5 3.43 -6.31 -19.52
N ILE A 6 2.58 -5.54 -20.20
CA ILE A 6 2.86 -4.14 -20.54
C ILE A 6 2.32 -3.27 -19.41
N PHE A 7 3.22 -2.68 -18.63
CA PHE A 7 2.87 -1.73 -17.57
C PHE A 7 2.70 -0.32 -18.14
N GLY A 8 1.86 0.48 -17.47
CA GLY A 8 1.60 1.86 -17.84
C GLY A 8 2.75 2.82 -17.46
N PRO A 9 2.47 4.12 -17.40
CA PRO A 9 3.44 5.14 -17.02
C PRO A 9 3.92 4.96 -15.57
N PRO A 10 5.06 5.60 -15.19
CA PRO A 10 5.55 5.55 -13.83
C PRO A 10 4.61 6.27 -12.86
N VAL A 11 4.30 5.60 -11.75
CA VAL A 11 3.49 6.09 -10.62
C VAL A 11 4.40 6.55 -9.49
N VAL A 12 5.54 5.85 -9.31
CA VAL A 12 6.59 6.18 -8.36
C VAL A 12 7.89 6.36 -9.11
N GLU A 13 8.56 7.48 -8.89
CA GLU A 13 9.94 7.73 -9.33
C GLU A 13 10.73 8.25 -8.14
N ALA A 14 11.64 7.45 -7.62
CA ALA A 14 12.56 7.79 -6.54
C ALA A 14 13.98 7.80 -7.08
N VAL A 15 14.67 8.91 -6.89
CA VAL A 15 16.05 9.12 -7.37
C VAL A 15 16.90 9.64 -6.22
N ASP A 16 17.95 8.88 -5.89
CA ASP A 16 18.93 9.17 -4.84
C ASP A 16 18.28 9.54 -3.51
N ILE A 17 17.26 8.77 -3.10
CA ILE A 17 16.58 9.01 -1.83
C ILE A 17 17.48 8.58 -0.68
N HIS A 18 17.74 9.54 0.22
CA HIS A 18 18.35 9.31 1.53
C HIS A 18 17.36 9.68 2.62
N HIS A 19 17.45 9.00 3.75
CA HIS A 19 16.67 9.36 4.93
C HIS A 19 17.42 9.08 6.22
N HIS A 20 17.35 10.04 7.14
CA HIS A 20 17.86 9.92 8.51
C HIS A 20 16.80 10.34 9.53
N TYR A 21 16.93 9.82 10.72
CA TYR A 21 16.19 10.27 11.90
C TYR A 21 17.10 11.07 12.80
N GLY A 22 16.52 11.97 13.58
CA GLY A 22 17.26 12.82 14.51
C GLY A 22 18.13 13.87 13.82
N GLU A 23 18.81 14.69 14.63
CA GLU A 23 19.70 15.76 14.19
C GLU A 23 21.00 15.73 15.00
N GLY A 24 22.06 16.31 14.43
CA GLY A 24 23.36 16.43 15.09
C GLY A 24 23.91 15.09 15.59
N ALA A 25 24.23 14.99 16.87
CA ALA A 25 24.80 13.79 17.48
C ALA A 25 23.82 12.60 17.59
N GLN A 26 22.51 12.83 17.39
CA GLN A 26 21.47 11.79 17.43
C GLN A 26 21.03 11.38 16.02
N ARG A 27 21.71 11.81 14.99
CA ARG A 27 21.41 11.43 13.61
C ARG A 27 21.68 9.95 13.40
N VAL A 28 20.68 9.25 12.84
CA VAL A 28 20.77 7.84 12.42
C VAL A 28 20.34 7.77 10.98
N ASP A 29 21.26 7.51 10.09
CA ASP A 29 20.98 7.31 8.67
C ASP A 29 20.36 5.93 8.45
N VAL A 30 19.28 5.85 7.69
CA VAL A 30 18.45 4.62 7.53
C VAL A 30 18.30 4.22 6.08
N LEU A 31 18.22 5.18 5.14
CA LEU A 31 18.14 4.88 3.71
C LEU A 31 19.27 5.60 2.97
N PHE A 32 19.86 4.87 2.01
CA PHE A 32 21.02 5.31 1.24
C PHE A 32 20.81 5.01 -0.24
N ASP A 33 20.95 6.03 -1.10
CA ASP A 33 20.97 5.90 -2.56
C ASP A 33 19.80 5.09 -3.11
N ILE A 34 18.58 5.26 -2.58
CA ILE A 34 17.42 4.52 -3.06
C ILE A 34 17.03 5.05 -4.43
N ASN A 35 17.16 4.19 -5.42
CA ASN A 35 16.73 4.43 -6.79
C ASN A 35 15.71 3.36 -7.18
N MET A 36 14.45 3.77 -7.46
CA MET A 36 13.42 2.84 -7.87
C MET A 36 12.32 3.53 -8.68
N GLN A 37 11.66 2.75 -9.52
CA GLN A 37 10.49 3.17 -10.26
C GLN A 37 9.40 2.10 -10.13
N VAL A 38 8.14 2.51 -9.97
CA VAL A 38 6.98 1.63 -10.01
C VAL A 38 6.00 2.17 -11.04
N ARG A 39 5.40 1.30 -11.84
CA ARG A 39 4.50 1.65 -12.94
C ARG A 39 3.05 1.29 -12.62
N GLU A 40 2.11 1.91 -13.33
CA GLU A 40 0.70 1.51 -13.28
C GLU A 40 0.54 0.01 -13.55
N GLY A 41 -0.26 -0.65 -12.73
CA GLY A 41 -0.53 -2.07 -12.84
C GLY A 41 0.56 -2.98 -12.28
N GLU A 42 1.68 -2.44 -11.79
CA GLU A 42 2.71 -3.23 -11.13
C GLU A 42 2.33 -3.60 -9.69
N LEU A 43 2.63 -4.83 -9.31
CA LEU A 43 2.70 -5.25 -7.91
C LEU A 43 4.16 -5.53 -7.56
N VAL A 44 4.74 -4.67 -6.74
CA VAL A 44 6.15 -4.75 -6.30
C VAL A 44 6.19 -5.24 -4.85
N ILE A 45 6.95 -6.31 -4.60
CA ILE A 45 7.20 -6.81 -3.26
C ILE A 45 8.56 -6.29 -2.77
N VAL A 46 8.57 -5.71 -1.57
CA VAL A 46 9.77 -5.24 -0.88
C VAL A 46 10.10 -6.23 0.25
N THR A 47 11.27 -6.84 0.17
CA THR A 47 11.80 -7.80 1.17
C THR A 47 13.01 -7.23 1.88
N GLY A 48 13.49 -7.94 2.91
CA GLY A 48 14.71 -7.58 3.64
C GLY A 48 14.57 -7.85 5.14
N PRO A 49 15.67 -7.91 5.89
CA PRO A 49 15.65 -8.18 7.33
C PRO A 49 14.92 -7.10 8.13
N SER A 50 14.58 -7.41 9.37
CA SER A 50 14.02 -6.40 10.29
C SER A 50 15.02 -5.27 10.49
N GLY A 51 14.54 -4.02 10.50
CA GLY A 51 15.41 -2.85 10.66
C GLY A 51 16.13 -2.39 9.38
N SER A 52 16.00 -3.06 8.23
CA SER A 52 16.69 -2.68 6.99
C SER A 52 16.20 -1.38 6.33
N GLY A 53 15.12 -0.76 6.82
CA GLY A 53 14.56 0.49 6.26
C GLY A 53 13.26 0.32 5.47
N LYS A 54 12.68 -0.90 5.34
CA LYS A 54 11.44 -1.14 4.57
C LYS A 54 10.31 -0.20 4.95
N THR A 55 9.92 -0.18 6.23
CA THR A 55 8.83 0.69 6.73
C THR A 55 9.16 2.17 6.52
N THR A 56 10.43 2.57 6.65
CA THR A 56 10.85 3.95 6.36
C THR A 56 10.62 4.28 4.89
N LEU A 57 11.07 3.43 3.96
CA LEU A 57 10.83 3.61 2.54
C LEU A 57 9.33 3.66 2.25
N LEU A 58 8.55 2.69 2.74
CA LEU A 58 7.10 2.65 2.52
C LEU A 58 6.39 3.91 3.05
N THR A 59 6.78 4.43 4.22
CA THR A 59 6.18 5.67 4.76
C THR A 59 6.54 6.90 3.95
N ILE A 60 7.69 6.92 3.29
CA ILE A 60 8.09 7.97 2.34
C ILE A 60 7.23 7.87 1.08
N LEU A 61 7.12 6.68 0.47
CA LEU A 61 6.28 6.46 -0.70
C LEU A 61 4.80 6.72 -0.43
N GLY A 62 4.35 6.46 0.80
CA GLY A 62 2.99 6.72 1.28
C GLY A 62 2.71 8.18 1.68
N THR A 63 3.62 9.10 1.43
CA THR A 63 3.49 10.55 1.75
C THR A 63 3.36 10.88 3.24
N MET A 64 3.64 9.92 4.13
CA MET A 64 3.62 10.15 5.58
C MET A 64 4.91 10.77 6.10
N ARG A 65 5.97 10.60 5.34
CA ARG A 65 7.30 11.07 5.65
C ARG A 65 7.95 11.65 4.40
N ARG A 66 8.78 12.66 4.57
CA ARG A 66 9.60 13.18 3.48
C ARG A 66 10.96 12.53 3.50
N PRO A 67 11.58 12.29 2.35
CA PRO A 67 13.00 11.96 2.31
C PRO A 67 13.82 13.12 2.84
N SER A 68 14.98 12.84 3.41
CA SER A 68 15.92 13.88 3.85
C SER A 68 16.64 14.52 2.66
N GLU A 69 16.94 13.72 1.63
CA GLU A 69 17.60 14.13 0.40
C GLU A 69 17.07 13.31 -0.78
N GLY A 70 17.36 13.76 -2.00
CA GLY A 70 16.94 13.11 -3.24
C GLY A 70 15.66 13.68 -3.83
N LYS A 71 15.10 12.99 -4.82
CA LYS A 71 13.90 13.40 -5.54
C LYS A 71 12.86 12.29 -5.49
N LEU A 72 11.63 12.63 -5.10
CA LEU A 72 10.49 11.72 -5.11
C LEU A 72 9.36 12.35 -5.90
N ARG A 73 8.97 11.67 -6.97
CA ARG A 73 7.77 12.02 -7.74
C ARG A 73 6.74 10.91 -7.61
N LEU A 74 5.52 11.27 -7.25
CA LEU A 74 4.38 10.36 -7.16
C LEU A 74 3.27 10.87 -8.08
N LEU A 75 2.75 10.00 -8.94
CA LEU A 75 1.70 10.34 -9.90
C LEU A 75 2.01 11.60 -10.71
N GLY A 76 3.28 11.80 -11.07
CA GLY A 76 3.76 12.97 -11.78
C GLY A 76 4.03 14.21 -10.93
N THR A 77 3.68 14.20 -9.63
CA THR A 77 3.85 15.33 -8.70
C THR A 77 5.15 15.19 -7.90
N ASP A 78 5.96 16.24 -7.84
CA ASP A 78 7.18 16.28 -7.00
C ASP A 78 6.80 16.49 -5.53
N ILE A 79 7.16 15.53 -4.67
CA ILE A 79 6.77 15.51 -3.25
C ILE A 79 7.71 16.36 -2.39
N VAL A 80 8.97 16.45 -2.76
CA VAL A 80 9.99 17.14 -1.95
C VAL A 80 9.71 18.63 -1.88
N GLY A 81 9.21 19.21 -2.96
CA GLY A 81 8.85 20.62 -3.06
C GLY A 81 7.56 21.04 -2.35
N LEU A 82 6.68 20.06 -2.01
CA LEU A 82 5.38 20.36 -1.40
C LEU A 82 5.51 20.64 0.10
N SER A 83 5.07 21.80 0.56
CA SER A 83 5.04 22.15 1.99
C SER A 83 3.75 21.72 2.71
N GLY A 84 2.81 21.08 2.03
CA GLY A 84 1.45 20.74 2.47
C GLY A 84 0.40 21.43 1.61
N GLY A 85 -0.86 21.35 2.03
CA GLY A 85 -1.98 22.04 1.35
C GLY A 85 -2.73 21.15 0.34
N PRO A 86 -3.64 21.76 -0.44
CA PRO A 86 -4.63 21.03 -1.26
C PRO A 86 -4.00 20.03 -2.25
N GLU A 87 -2.83 20.33 -2.79
CA GLU A 87 -2.14 19.46 -3.76
C GLU A 87 -1.68 18.15 -3.09
N LEU A 88 -1.08 18.23 -1.89
CA LEU A 88 -0.68 17.05 -1.13
C LEU A 88 -1.91 16.25 -0.66
N ASP A 89 -2.99 16.91 -0.28
CA ASP A 89 -4.23 16.25 0.14
C ASP A 89 -4.90 15.55 -1.05
N ALA A 90 -4.93 16.18 -2.23
CA ALA A 90 -5.40 15.54 -3.46
C ALA A 90 -4.57 14.29 -3.81
N LEU A 91 -3.25 14.38 -3.64
CA LEU A 91 -2.36 13.24 -3.86
C LEU A 91 -2.62 12.11 -2.85
N ARG A 92 -2.80 12.43 -1.56
CA ARG A 92 -3.12 11.46 -0.50
C ARG A 92 -4.44 10.73 -0.73
N ASN A 93 -5.37 11.33 -1.44
CA ASN A 93 -6.60 10.65 -1.85
C ASN A 93 -6.36 9.57 -2.91
N ARG A 94 -5.31 9.70 -3.70
CA ARG A 94 -4.90 8.77 -4.76
C ARG A 94 -3.82 7.77 -4.31
N VAL A 95 -3.07 8.11 -3.26
CA VAL A 95 -2.06 7.25 -2.61
C VAL A 95 -2.61 6.76 -1.29
N ARG A 96 -2.80 5.46 -1.14
CA ARG A 96 -3.38 4.88 0.08
C ARG A 96 -2.37 4.00 0.80
N PHE A 97 -2.39 4.07 2.12
CA PHE A 97 -1.51 3.27 2.97
C PHE A 97 -2.31 2.24 3.77
N LEU A 98 -1.88 0.98 3.67
CA LEU A 98 -2.37 -0.13 4.47
C LEU A 98 -1.33 -0.47 5.53
N PHE A 99 -1.64 -0.15 6.77
CA PHE A 99 -0.76 -0.41 7.91
C PHE A 99 -0.79 -1.88 8.33
N GLN A 100 0.30 -2.35 8.93
CA GLN A 100 0.35 -3.64 9.62
C GLN A 100 -0.71 -3.73 10.73
N LYS A 101 -0.86 -2.67 11.53
CA LYS A 101 -1.98 -2.53 12.46
C LYS A 101 -3.23 -2.12 11.69
N ARG A 102 -4.33 -2.81 11.88
CA ARG A 102 -5.57 -2.68 11.10
C ARG A 102 -6.20 -1.30 11.15
N ASN A 103 -5.98 -0.57 12.26
CA ASN A 103 -6.44 0.81 12.49
C ASN A 103 -7.93 1.02 12.14
N LEU A 104 -8.78 0.03 12.44
CA LEU A 104 -10.22 0.21 12.30
C LEU A 104 -10.74 1.16 13.37
N LEU A 105 -11.72 1.97 13.00
CA LEU A 105 -12.44 2.84 13.91
C LEU A 105 -13.41 1.98 14.72
N SER A 106 -13.19 1.84 16.02
CA SER A 106 -13.99 1.00 16.90
C SER A 106 -15.45 1.48 17.06
N SER A 107 -15.70 2.76 16.76
CA SER A 107 -17.02 3.38 16.77
C SER A 107 -17.81 3.20 15.48
N LEU A 108 -17.30 2.45 14.52
CA LEU A 108 -17.91 2.20 13.22
C LEU A 108 -18.00 0.70 12.95
N THR A 109 -19.09 0.27 12.30
CA THR A 109 -19.22 -1.10 11.79
C THR A 109 -18.21 -1.39 10.68
N ALA A 110 -18.09 -2.64 10.25
CA ALA A 110 -17.23 -3.02 9.11
C ALA A 110 -17.60 -2.23 7.85
N LEU A 111 -18.87 -2.13 7.51
CA LEU A 111 -19.35 -1.36 6.36
C LEU A 111 -19.00 0.12 6.48
N GLN A 112 -19.26 0.72 7.63
CA GLN A 112 -18.96 2.13 7.89
C GLN A 112 -17.45 2.40 7.86
N ASN A 113 -16.62 1.47 8.37
CA ASN A 113 -15.17 1.54 8.25
C ASN A 113 -14.73 1.56 6.79
N VAL A 114 -15.34 0.74 5.93
CA VAL A 114 -15.03 0.74 4.49
C VAL A 114 -15.43 2.08 3.88
N ILE A 115 -16.66 2.55 4.11
CA ILE A 115 -17.16 3.83 3.57
C ILE A 115 -16.29 5.01 4.03
N ALA A 116 -15.77 4.98 5.25
CA ALA A 116 -14.84 6.00 5.74
C ALA A 116 -13.53 6.10 4.92
N GLY A 117 -13.23 5.12 4.07
CA GLY A 117 -12.14 5.17 3.09
C GLY A 117 -12.45 5.97 1.83
N VAL A 118 -13.70 6.35 1.60
CA VAL A 118 -14.06 7.23 0.49
C VAL A 118 -13.49 8.63 0.75
N SER A 119 -12.92 9.23 -0.28
CA SER A 119 -12.52 10.64 -0.19
C SER A 119 -13.75 11.53 0.02
N THR A 120 -13.64 12.49 0.92
CA THR A 120 -14.70 13.49 1.20
C THR A 120 -14.83 14.51 0.06
N THR A 121 -14.94 14.06 -1.18
CA THR A 121 -15.25 14.96 -2.29
C THR A 121 -16.75 15.27 -2.30
N PRO A 122 -17.15 16.51 -2.67
CA PRO A 122 -18.56 16.92 -2.71
C PRO A 122 -19.45 16.12 -3.69
N LEU A 123 -18.88 15.23 -4.47
CA LEU A 123 -19.55 14.40 -5.48
C LEU A 123 -19.83 12.97 -5.02
N ALA A 124 -19.57 12.63 -3.75
CA ALA A 124 -19.87 11.32 -3.21
C ALA A 124 -21.39 11.07 -3.18
N ASP A 125 -21.84 10.00 -3.81
CA ASP A 125 -23.21 9.48 -3.69
C ASP A 125 -23.23 8.42 -2.58
N PRO A 126 -23.85 8.70 -1.41
CA PRO A 126 -23.84 7.77 -0.28
C PRO A 126 -24.43 6.39 -0.63
N ALA A 127 -25.44 6.32 -1.49
CA ALA A 127 -26.04 5.06 -1.89
C ALA A 127 -25.10 4.24 -2.78
N TRP A 128 -24.33 4.89 -3.64
CA TRP A 128 -23.34 4.27 -4.47
C TRP A 128 -22.14 3.77 -3.66
N ASP A 129 -21.70 4.57 -2.69
CA ASP A 129 -20.60 4.23 -1.78
C ASP A 129 -20.95 3.02 -0.91
N GLU A 130 -22.19 2.94 -0.40
CA GLU A 130 -22.63 1.76 0.36
C GLU A 130 -22.66 0.50 -0.51
N LYS A 131 -23.24 0.58 -1.70
CA LYS A 131 -23.30 -0.56 -2.65
C LYS A 131 -21.90 -1.07 -2.99
N ARG A 132 -20.97 -0.15 -3.20
CA ARG A 132 -19.58 -0.46 -3.50
C ARG A 132 -18.86 -1.07 -2.30
N ALA A 133 -19.06 -0.53 -1.10
CA ALA A 133 -18.49 -1.05 0.13
C ALA A 133 -18.97 -2.49 0.39
N ARG A 134 -20.28 -2.76 0.23
CA ARG A 134 -20.85 -4.13 0.34
C ARG A 134 -20.26 -5.08 -0.70
N HIS A 135 -20.06 -4.60 -1.93
CA HIS A 135 -19.43 -5.40 -2.98
C HIS A 135 -17.97 -5.76 -2.62
N LEU A 136 -17.18 -4.80 -2.13
CA LEU A 136 -15.79 -5.04 -1.69
C LEU A 136 -15.72 -6.01 -0.50
N LEU A 137 -16.61 -5.86 0.48
CA LEU A 137 -16.71 -6.82 1.57
C LEU A 137 -17.04 -8.23 1.06
N GLY A 138 -17.94 -8.35 0.09
CA GLY A 138 -18.27 -9.62 -0.56
C GLY A 138 -17.07 -10.26 -1.26
N LEU A 139 -16.32 -9.49 -2.05
CA LEU A 139 -15.09 -9.96 -2.71
C LEU A 139 -14.04 -10.48 -1.71
N LEU A 140 -14.00 -9.90 -0.51
CA LEU A 140 -13.08 -10.30 0.56
C LEU A 140 -13.68 -11.36 1.51
N GLY A 141 -14.84 -11.98 1.15
CA GLY A 141 -15.46 -13.03 1.93
C GLY A 141 -16.10 -12.55 3.24
N LEU A 142 -16.60 -11.31 3.26
CA LEU A 142 -17.21 -10.64 4.41
C LEU A 142 -18.63 -10.11 4.09
N ALA A 143 -19.34 -10.75 3.15
CA ALA A 143 -20.66 -10.29 2.71
C ALA A 143 -21.69 -10.23 3.85
N ASP A 144 -21.58 -11.12 4.83
CA ASP A 144 -22.44 -11.23 6.01
C ASP A 144 -21.94 -10.43 7.23
N LYS A 145 -20.81 -9.71 7.13
CA LYS A 145 -20.13 -9.03 8.23
C LYS A 145 -20.22 -7.50 8.16
N GLY A 146 -21.01 -6.95 7.25
CA GLY A 146 -21.11 -5.50 7.06
C GLY A 146 -21.50 -4.74 8.31
N ASP A 147 -22.41 -5.30 9.11
CA ASP A 147 -22.96 -4.66 10.32
C ASP A 147 -22.21 -5.05 11.60
N ALA A 148 -21.19 -5.92 11.51
CA ALA A 148 -20.37 -6.31 12.66
C ALA A 148 -19.44 -5.18 13.11
N TRP A 149 -19.25 -5.07 14.40
CA TRP A 149 -18.29 -4.17 15.01
C TRP A 149 -16.87 -4.76 14.97
N PRO A 150 -15.80 -3.95 15.02
CA PRO A 150 -14.43 -4.45 14.97
C PRO A 150 -14.08 -5.52 16.01
N ASP A 151 -14.62 -5.43 17.22
CA ASP A 151 -14.42 -6.40 18.30
C ASP A 151 -15.14 -7.74 18.09
N GLU A 152 -16.16 -7.77 17.26
CA GLU A 152 -16.88 -8.99 16.84
C GLU A 152 -16.16 -9.73 15.69
N LEU A 153 -15.14 -9.11 15.08
CA LEU A 153 -14.40 -9.63 13.96
C LEU A 153 -13.10 -10.30 14.39
N SER A 154 -12.80 -11.46 13.81
CA SER A 154 -11.47 -12.05 13.95
C SER A 154 -10.38 -11.11 13.40
N GLY A 155 -9.12 -11.32 13.82
CA GLY A 155 -8.02 -10.53 13.32
C GLY A 155 -7.88 -10.53 11.81
N GLY A 156 -8.11 -11.67 11.15
CA GLY A 156 -8.11 -11.78 9.70
C GLY A 156 -9.29 -11.04 9.04
N GLN A 157 -10.47 -11.07 9.65
CA GLN A 157 -11.63 -10.32 9.17
C GLN A 157 -11.39 -8.81 9.26
N GLN A 158 -10.86 -8.32 10.39
CA GLN A 158 -10.50 -6.92 10.56
C GLN A 158 -9.47 -6.45 9.50
N GLN A 159 -8.49 -7.29 9.18
CA GLN A 159 -7.51 -6.98 8.13
C GLN A 159 -8.17 -6.85 6.75
N ARG A 160 -9.09 -7.75 6.42
CA ARG A 160 -9.83 -7.69 5.16
C ARG A 160 -10.76 -6.46 5.10
N VAL A 161 -11.35 -6.02 6.21
CA VAL A 161 -12.08 -4.74 6.28
C VAL A 161 -11.14 -3.56 6.03
N ALA A 162 -9.94 -3.55 6.62
CA ALA A 162 -8.95 -2.50 6.39
C ALA A 162 -8.53 -2.43 4.91
N ILE A 163 -8.40 -3.57 4.25
CA ILE A 163 -8.10 -3.65 2.81
C ILE A 163 -9.26 -3.10 1.98
N ALA A 164 -10.51 -3.50 2.28
CA ALA A 164 -11.70 -2.95 1.62
C ALA A 164 -11.75 -1.42 1.74
N ARG A 165 -11.41 -0.88 2.93
CA ARG A 165 -11.33 0.56 3.20
C ARG A 165 -10.29 1.27 2.33
N VAL A 166 -9.16 0.64 2.06
CA VAL A 166 -8.14 1.19 1.15
C VAL A 166 -8.64 1.16 -0.30
N MET A 167 -9.28 0.06 -0.72
CA MET A 167 -9.71 -0.17 -2.09
C MET A 167 -10.90 0.70 -2.52
N ILE A 168 -11.76 1.10 -1.59
CA ILE A 168 -13.00 1.84 -1.93
C ILE A 168 -12.71 3.19 -2.58
N GLY A 169 -11.60 3.84 -2.22
CA GLY A 169 -11.16 5.12 -2.77
C GLY A 169 -10.67 5.07 -4.22
N LEU A 170 -10.60 3.89 -4.89
CA LEU A 170 -9.98 3.70 -6.22
C LEU A 170 -8.59 4.35 -6.30
N PRO A 171 -7.65 3.94 -5.45
CA PRO A 171 -6.33 4.56 -5.44
C PRO A 171 -5.55 4.22 -6.72
N ASP A 172 -4.65 5.11 -7.12
CA ASP A 172 -3.66 4.86 -8.16
C ASP A 172 -2.41 4.16 -7.60
N LEU A 173 -2.17 4.32 -6.29
CA LEU A 173 -1.05 3.69 -5.59
C LEU A 173 -1.49 3.18 -4.21
N ILE A 174 -1.23 1.90 -3.94
CA ILE A 174 -1.36 1.31 -2.62
C ILE A 174 0.03 0.98 -2.08
N ILE A 175 0.32 1.49 -0.89
CA ILE A 175 1.48 1.10 -0.09
C ILE A 175 0.99 0.22 1.05
N ALA A 176 1.54 -0.98 1.21
CA ALA A 176 1.11 -1.92 2.25
C ALA A 176 2.31 -2.43 3.06
N ASP A 177 2.30 -2.18 4.36
CA ASP A 177 3.36 -2.65 5.26
C ASP A 177 2.89 -3.93 5.95
N GLU A 178 3.46 -5.06 5.55
CA GLU A 178 3.14 -6.41 6.03
C GLU A 178 1.63 -6.74 6.08
N PRO A 179 0.89 -6.61 4.97
CA PRO A 179 -0.57 -6.71 4.98
C PRO A 179 -1.11 -8.10 5.36
N THR A 180 -0.27 -9.13 5.33
CA THR A 180 -0.64 -10.53 5.60
C THR A 180 -0.11 -11.08 6.91
N SER A 181 0.69 -10.32 7.67
CA SER A 181 1.40 -10.80 8.87
C SER A 181 0.50 -11.36 9.98
N SER A 182 -0.77 -10.92 10.04
CA SER A 182 -1.75 -11.37 11.02
C SER A 182 -2.82 -12.33 10.45
N LEU A 183 -2.60 -12.84 9.23
CA LEU A 183 -3.51 -13.73 8.52
C LEU A 183 -2.97 -15.16 8.50
N ASP A 184 -3.90 -16.12 8.51
CA ASP A 184 -3.56 -17.48 8.12
C ASP A 184 -3.17 -17.55 6.64
N ARG A 185 -2.57 -18.67 6.23
CA ARG A 185 -2.04 -18.87 4.87
C ARG A 185 -3.09 -18.62 3.77
N VAL A 186 -4.30 -19.14 3.95
CA VAL A 186 -5.38 -19.06 2.95
C VAL A 186 -5.88 -17.62 2.85
N SER A 187 -6.17 -17.00 3.98
CA SER A 187 -6.62 -15.60 4.05
C SER A 187 -5.57 -14.63 3.52
N GLY A 188 -4.28 -14.87 3.82
CA GLY A 188 -3.18 -14.05 3.30
C GLY A 188 -3.09 -14.10 1.78
N ARG A 189 -3.20 -15.30 1.20
CA ARG A 189 -3.18 -15.48 -0.26
C ARG A 189 -4.36 -14.77 -0.93
N VAL A 190 -5.58 -14.94 -0.41
CA VAL A 190 -6.77 -14.24 -0.94
C VAL A 190 -6.58 -12.73 -0.98
N VAL A 191 -6.02 -12.15 0.08
CA VAL A 191 -5.74 -10.71 0.15
C VAL A 191 -4.78 -10.27 -0.95
N VAL A 192 -3.68 -10.98 -1.13
CA VAL A 192 -2.66 -10.57 -2.11
C VAL A 192 -3.16 -10.79 -3.54
N ASP A 193 -3.92 -11.85 -3.81
CA ASP A 193 -4.55 -12.06 -5.10
C ASP A 193 -5.55 -10.94 -5.43
N GLN A 194 -6.32 -10.43 -4.43
CA GLN A 194 -7.20 -9.27 -4.62
C GLN A 194 -6.42 -7.98 -4.91
N LEU A 195 -5.27 -7.76 -4.25
CA LEU A 195 -4.40 -6.62 -4.54
C LEU A 195 -3.80 -6.72 -5.95
N LYS A 196 -3.43 -7.93 -6.38
CA LYS A 196 -2.95 -8.19 -7.75
C LYS A 196 -4.06 -7.92 -8.79
N ASP A 197 -5.26 -8.41 -8.54
CA ASP A 197 -6.42 -8.16 -9.42
C ASP A 197 -6.72 -6.66 -9.53
N LEU A 198 -6.64 -5.92 -8.41
CA LEU A 198 -6.81 -4.47 -8.41
C LEU A 198 -5.70 -3.79 -9.23
N ALA A 199 -4.45 -4.19 -9.05
CA ALA A 199 -3.34 -3.66 -9.82
C ALA A 199 -3.59 -3.82 -11.32
N LEU A 200 -3.93 -5.02 -11.76
CA LEU A 200 -4.11 -5.33 -13.18
C LEU A 200 -5.35 -4.66 -13.78
N ARG A 201 -6.50 -4.75 -13.10
CA ARG A 201 -7.80 -4.32 -13.67
C ARG A 201 -8.04 -2.82 -13.53
N ALA A 202 -7.62 -2.23 -12.42
CA ALA A 202 -7.78 -0.80 -12.15
C ALA A 202 -6.54 0.03 -12.49
N LYS A 203 -5.48 -0.61 -13.01
CA LYS A 203 -4.17 0.02 -13.27
C LYS A 203 -3.55 0.66 -12.01
N CYS A 204 -3.92 0.18 -10.84
CA CYS A 204 -3.39 0.64 -9.57
C CYS A 204 -2.00 0.04 -9.35
N ALA A 205 -1.01 0.85 -9.00
CA ALA A 205 0.28 0.34 -8.55
C ALA A 205 0.18 -0.15 -7.10
N VAL A 206 0.85 -1.26 -6.79
CA VAL A 206 0.90 -1.80 -5.42
C VAL A 206 2.35 -2.02 -5.01
N VAL A 207 2.76 -1.44 -3.88
CA VAL A 207 4.05 -1.71 -3.25
C VAL A 207 3.78 -2.28 -1.87
N LEU A 208 4.20 -3.52 -1.61
CA LEU A 208 3.98 -4.15 -0.32
C LEU A 208 5.27 -4.72 0.25
N SER A 209 5.45 -4.62 1.59
CA SER A 209 6.47 -5.36 2.30
C SER A 209 5.92 -6.69 2.79
N THR A 210 6.75 -7.73 2.76
CA THR A 210 6.42 -9.03 3.36
C THR A 210 7.66 -9.87 3.62
N HIS A 211 7.56 -10.75 4.60
CA HIS A 211 8.50 -11.84 4.84
C HIS A 211 7.98 -13.20 4.34
N ASP A 212 6.75 -13.23 3.82
CA ASP A 212 6.11 -14.47 3.38
C ASP A 212 6.50 -14.81 1.94
N GLU A 213 7.44 -15.72 1.79
CA GLU A 213 7.91 -16.18 0.47
C GLU A 213 6.82 -16.82 -0.38
N ARG A 214 5.74 -17.32 0.26
CA ARG A 214 4.64 -18.01 -0.42
C ARG A 214 3.79 -17.11 -1.30
N ILE A 215 3.97 -15.79 -1.20
CA ILE A 215 3.26 -14.82 -2.02
C ILE A 215 4.19 -14.10 -3.02
N PHE A 216 5.45 -14.51 -3.14
CA PHE A 216 6.37 -13.85 -4.08
C PHE A 216 5.99 -14.08 -5.54
N ASP A 217 5.31 -15.17 -5.85
CA ASP A 217 4.84 -15.52 -7.20
C ASP A 217 3.77 -14.57 -7.76
N VAL A 218 3.12 -13.77 -6.91
CA VAL A 218 2.14 -12.77 -7.38
C VAL A 218 2.80 -11.47 -7.83
N ALA A 219 4.05 -11.22 -7.44
CA ALA A 219 4.74 -9.98 -7.74
C ALA A 219 5.10 -9.86 -9.23
N SER A 220 5.04 -8.65 -9.74
CA SER A 220 5.62 -8.29 -11.04
C SER A 220 7.14 -8.13 -10.92
N ARG A 221 7.59 -7.58 -9.77
CA ARG A 221 9.01 -7.37 -9.43
C ARG A 221 9.21 -7.51 -7.93
N ARG A 222 10.43 -7.89 -7.56
CA ARG A 222 10.85 -7.99 -6.17
C ARG A 222 12.07 -7.10 -5.91
N LEU A 223 11.96 -6.26 -4.90
CA LEU A 223 13.04 -5.44 -4.38
C LEU A 223 13.50 -6.00 -3.03
N HIS A 224 14.78 -5.94 -2.77
CA HIS A 224 15.37 -6.31 -1.48
C HIS A 224 16.05 -5.10 -0.86
N ILE A 225 15.75 -4.83 0.41
CA ILE A 225 16.42 -3.77 1.18
C ILE A 225 17.32 -4.42 2.22
N GLU A 226 18.60 -4.11 2.15
CA GLU A 226 19.61 -4.52 3.11
C GLU A 226 20.48 -3.31 3.43
N ASP A 227 20.75 -3.09 4.71
CA ASP A 227 21.54 -1.96 5.22
C ASP A 227 21.14 -0.61 4.61
N GLY A 228 19.84 -0.38 4.47
CA GLY A 228 19.28 0.84 3.92
C GLY A 228 19.43 1.03 2.41
N ARG A 229 19.94 0.06 1.68
CA ARG A 229 20.09 0.06 0.21
C ARG A 229 19.11 -0.86 -0.46
N CYS A 230 18.63 -0.50 -1.65
CA CYS A 230 17.61 -1.24 -2.38
C CYS A 230 18.18 -1.88 -3.64
N PHE A 231 17.90 -3.17 -3.84
CA PHE A 231 18.34 -3.95 -4.99
C PHE A 231 17.17 -4.67 -5.61
N GLU A 232 17.15 -4.78 -6.94
CA GLU A 232 16.21 -5.65 -7.62
C GLU A 232 16.72 -7.10 -7.58
N VAL A 233 15.85 -8.02 -7.20
CA VAL A 233 16.20 -9.45 -7.08
C VAL A 233 15.25 -10.31 -7.90
N PRO A 234 15.75 -11.44 -8.47
CA PRO A 234 14.91 -12.32 -9.27
C PRO A 234 13.72 -12.87 -8.48
N ILE A 235 12.58 -13.05 -9.17
CA ILE A 235 11.45 -13.82 -8.67
C ILE A 235 11.73 -15.29 -9.00
N HIS A 236 11.96 -16.10 -8.00
CA HIS A 236 12.03 -17.55 -8.19
C HIS A 236 10.60 -18.10 -8.15
N TYR A 237 10.11 -18.59 -9.28
CA TYR A 237 8.88 -19.36 -9.34
C TYR A 237 9.20 -20.79 -8.88
N HIS A 238 8.61 -21.23 -7.77
CA HIS A 238 8.70 -22.60 -7.28
C HIS A 238 7.54 -23.45 -7.82
#